data_8f7e61a9b1c7a01f0f0302a5396ca2a0
#
_entry.id   8f7e61a9b1c7a01f0f0302a5396ca2a0
#
_cell.length_a   1.000
_cell.length_b   1.000
_cell.length_c   1.000
_cell.angle_alpha   90.00
_cell.angle_beta   90.00
_cell.angle_gamma   90.00
#
_symmetry.space_group_name_H-M   'P 1'
#
loop_
_entity.id
_entity.type
_entity.pdbx_description
1 polymer ?
#
loop_
_entity_poly.entity_id
_entity_poly.type
_entity_poly.pdbx_seq_one_letter_code
_entity_poly.pdbx_strand_id
1 'polypeptide(L)'
;MASTSAASGWTTGRIIALATGSVLLLISFALMAGGGTLAWADTGQLRSGYLTTSTATYSTSGYALASDPVGLHGGWGWLHLFADRVRVRVTSSDPSRPLFAGVAATGEVKRYLGGVSYTTVNAHDVTSHPGGRVPAAPATALPWAAQAQGTGSLTLSWEVQEGDWTVVVMNQDASAGLTVRAEAGLSALALPWLAGELLAAGLLLGLTAGALIIVPVRLASRPGPA
;
A
#
# COMPACT_ATOMS: atom_id res chain seq x y z
N MET A 1 5.25 -32.99 -67.00
CA MET A 1 5.31 -31.79 -66.17
C MET A 1 5.25 -32.21 -64.70
N ALA A 2 6.37 -32.29 -64.04
CA ALA A 2 6.45 -32.67 -62.63
C ALA A 2 6.49 -31.40 -61.79
N SER A 3 5.44 -31.18 -61.04
CA SER A 3 5.36 -30.08 -60.06
C SER A 3 6.22 -30.45 -58.85
N THR A 4 7.40 -29.88 -58.74
CA THR A 4 8.20 -29.92 -57.51
C THR A 4 7.57 -29.03 -56.47
N SER A 5 6.82 -29.62 -55.54
CA SER A 5 6.38 -28.94 -54.33
C SER A 5 7.63 -28.56 -53.53
N ALA A 6 7.92 -27.25 -53.45
CA ALA A 6 8.93 -26.74 -52.56
C ALA A 6 8.49 -27.03 -51.12
N ALA A 7 9.16 -27.98 -50.44
CA ALA A 7 8.93 -28.28 -49.06
C ALA A 7 9.22 -27.02 -48.23
N SER A 8 8.23 -26.53 -47.50
CA SER A 8 8.36 -25.37 -46.62
C SER A 8 9.48 -25.63 -45.61
N GLY A 9 10.48 -24.76 -45.55
CA GLY A 9 11.66 -24.93 -44.67
C GLY A 9 11.36 -24.82 -43.17
N TRP A 10 10.11 -25.06 -42.73
CA TRP A 10 9.66 -25.03 -41.36
C TRP A 10 9.76 -26.40 -40.69
N THR A 11 10.70 -26.54 -39.80
CA THR A 11 10.83 -27.75 -38.96
C THR A 11 10.00 -27.60 -37.69
N THR A 12 9.54 -28.70 -37.11
CA THR A 12 8.78 -28.73 -35.85
C THR A 12 9.49 -27.94 -34.75
N GLY A 13 10.81 -27.99 -34.66
CA GLY A 13 11.60 -27.24 -33.70
C GLY A 13 11.48 -25.71 -33.88
N ARG A 14 11.36 -25.21 -35.11
CA ARG A 14 11.18 -23.78 -35.40
C ARG A 14 9.80 -23.31 -35.01
N ILE A 15 8.76 -24.11 -35.19
CA ILE A 15 7.39 -23.82 -34.78
C ILE A 15 7.31 -23.74 -33.24
N ILE A 16 7.93 -24.69 -32.55
CA ILE A 16 8.02 -24.68 -31.07
C ILE A 16 8.76 -23.43 -30.57
N ALA A 17 9.91 -23.10 -31.18
CA ALA A 17 10.67 -21.92 -30.79
C ALA A 17 9.87 -20.61 -30.96
N LEU A 18 9.12 -20.48 -32.06
CA LEU A 18 8.25 -19.33 -32.30
C LEU A 18 7.10 -19.25 -31.27
N ALA A 19 6.43 -20.36 -31.02
CA ALA A 19 5.34 -20.43 -30.06
C ALA A 19 5.84 -20.07 -28.64
N THR A 20 6.95 -20.67 -28.21
CA THR A 20 7.57 -20.37 -26.91
C THR A 20 8.04 -18.91 -26.85
N GLY A 21 8.68 -18.39 -27.89
CA GLY A 21 9.13 -17.00 -27.98
C GLY A 21 7.96 -16.01 -27.89
N SER A 22 6.83 -16.31 -28.53
CA SER A 22 5.63 -15.47 -28.45
C SER A 22 5.02 -15.41 -27.05
N VAL A 23 4.94 -16.56 -26.36
CA VAL A 23 4.46 -16.62 -24.98
C VAL A 23 5.39 -15.85 -24.05
N LEU A 24 6.70 -16.02 -24.16
CA LEU A 24 7.69 -15.29 -23.36
C LEU A 24 7.63 -13.79 -23.63
N LEU A 25 7.37 -13.37 -24.88
CA LEU A 25 7.20 -11.96 -25.22
C LEU A 25 5.99 -11.35 -24.53
N LEU A 26 4.86 -12.05 -24.48
CA LEU A 26 3.66 -11.61 -23.78
C LEU A 26 3.90 -11.46 -22.26
N ILE A 27 4.59 -12.44 -21.66
CA ILE A 27 4.97 -12.38 -20.23
C ILE A 27 5.91 -11.20 -19.99
N SER A 28 6.91 -10.99 -20.85
CA SER A 28 7.83 -9.85 -20.79
C SER A 28 7.06 -8.52 -20.80
N PHE A 29 6.10 -8.38 -21.70
CA PHE A 29 5.28 -7.17 -21.80
C PHE A 29 4.44 -6.94 -20.54
N ALA A 30 3.86 -7.99 -19.97
CA ALA A 30 3.09 -7.91 -18.72
C ALA A 30 3.98 -7.48 -17.54
N LEU A 31 5.21 -8.03 -17.43
CA LEU A 31 6.17 -7.65 -16.40
C LEU A 31 6.65 -6.20 -16.55
N MET A 32 6.94 -5.77 -17.79
CA MET A 32 7.35 -4.39 -18.06
C MET A 32 6.22 -3.39 -17.80
N ALA A 33 4.98 -3.72 -18.16
CA ALA A 33 3.82 -2.90 -17.86
C ALA A 33 3.59 -2.81 -16.34
N GLY A 34 3.65 -3.93 -15.61
CA GLY A 34 3.55 -3.97 -14.16
C GLY A 34 4.66 -3.16 -13.47
N GLY A 35 5.92 -3.38 -13.86
CA GLY A 35 7.06 -2.63 -13.34
C GLY A 35 6.99 -1.13 -13.66
N GLY A 36 6.56 -0.79 -14.87
CA GLY A 36 6.37 0.60 -15.31
C GLY A 36 5.28 1.33 -14.53
N THR A 37 4.14 0.68 -14.26
CA THR A 37 3.06 1.28 -13.45
C THR A 37 3.49 1.47 -12.00
N LEU A 38 4.25 0.53 -11.42
CA LEU A 38 4.81 0.67 -10.07
C LEU A 38 5.82 1.82 -10.01
N ALA A 39 6.73 1.93 -10.99
CA ALA A 39 7.70 3.02 -11.07
C ALA A 39 7.02 4.39 -11.26
N TRP A 40 5.95 4.46 -12.04
CA TRP A 40 5.17 5.69 -12.21
C TRP A 40 4.44 6.08 -10.92
N ALA A 41 3.85 5.12 -10.19
CA ALA A 41 3.23 5.34 -8.90
C ALA A 41 4.25 5.85 -7.86
N ASP A 42 5.49 5.33 -7.89
CA ASP A 42 6.59 5.78 -7.05
C ASP A 42 6.91 7.27 -7.25
N THR A 43 6.99 7.73 -8.49
CA THR A 43 7.33 9.12 -8.80
C THR A 43 6.23 10.13 -8.50
N GLY A 44 4.95 9.72 -8.54
CA GLY A 44 3.78 10.60 -8.43
C GLY A 44 3.14 10.64 -7.05
N GLN A 45 3.14 9.55 -6.31
CA GLN A 45 2.38 9.38 -5.06
C GLN A 45 3.23 9.12 -3.81
N LEU A 46 4.49 8.71 -3.97
CA LEU A 46 5.40 8.47 -2.86
C LEU A 46 6.09 9.76 -2.42
N ARG A 47 5.43 10.53 -1.56
CA ARG A 47 6.14 11.57 -0.81
C ARG A 47 6.84 10.92 0.39
N SER A 48 8.17 10.89 0.36
CA SER A 48 9.02 10.38 1.46
C SER A 48 8.89 8.88 1.72
N GLY A 49 8.63 8.04 0.69
CA GLY A 49 8.55 6.58 0.85
C GLY A 49 7.25 6.07 1.47
N TYR A 50 6.19 6.89 1.49
CA TYR A 50 4.86 6.53 1.98
C TYR A 50 3.80 6.80 0.93
N LEU A 51 2.92 5.82 0.72
CA LEU A 51 1.64 6.02 0.06
C LEU A 51 0.71 6.73 1.05
N THR A 52 0.40 7.99 0.81
CA THR A 52 -0.44 8.79 1.70
C THR A 52 -1.84 8.95 1.14
N THR A 53 -2.83 8.91 2.04
CA THR A 53 -4.22 9.30 1.72
C THR A 53 -4.31 10.83 1.58
N SER A 54 -5.38 11.31 0.96
CA SER A 54 -5.72 12.74 0.99
C SER A 54 -5.93 13.20 2.42
N THR A 55 -5.46 14.42 2.72
CA THR A 55 -5.70 15.05 4.02
C THR A 55 -7.18 15.32 4.22
N ALA A 56 -7.76 14.83 5.31
CA ALA A 56 -9.14 15.09 5.68
C ALA A 56 -9.22 15.84 7.04
N THR A 57 -10.23 16.68 7.19
CA THR A 57 -10.47 17.40 8.44
C THR A 57 -11.60 16.72 9.18
N TYR A 58 -11.35 16.38 10.46
CA TYR A 58 -12.30 15.76 11.34
C TYR A 58 -12.51 16.63 12.58
N SER A 59 -13.74 16.69 13.05
CA SER A 59 -14.09 17.43 14.28
C SER A 59 -15.08 16.63 15.13
N THR A 60 -14.98 16.82 16.43
CA THR A 60 -15.93 16.27 17.41
C THR A 60 -16.13 17.24 18.56
N SER A 61 -17.34 17.33 19.07
CA SER A 61 -17.64 17.98 20.34
C SER A 61 -17.36 17.08 21.55
N GLY A 62 -17.15 15.78 21.30
CA GLY A 62 -16.77 14.77 22.28
C GLY A 62 -15.30 14.86 22.70
N TYR A 63 -14.84 13.82 23.37
CA TYR A 63 -13.50 13.74 23.95
C TYR A 63 -12.47 13.11 23.02
N ALA A 64 -12.91 12.29 22.03
CA ALA A 64 -12.03 11.55 21.16
C ALA A 64 -12.54 11.43 19.73
N LEU A 65 -11.59 11.36 18.79
CA LEU A 65 -11.79 10.79 17.46
C LEU A 65 -11.16 9.40 17.44
N ALA A 66 -11.90 8.40 16.99
CA ALA A 66 -11.42 7.04 16.87
C ALA A 66 -11.56 6.56 15.42
N SER A 67 -10.59 5.83 14.89
CA SER A 67 -10.78 5.16 13.60
C SER A 67 -11.74 3.98 13.74
N ASP A 68 -12.37 3.59 12.63
CA ASP A 68 -12.94 2.24 12.57
C ASP A 68 -11.89 1.18 12.87
N PRO A 69 -12.29 0.03 13.44
CA PRO A 69 -11.39 -1.08 13.64
C PRO A 69 -10.75 -1.54 12.33
N VAL A 70 -9.43 -1.61 12.30
CA VAL A 70 -8.67 -2.18 11.20
C VAL A 70 -8.28 -3.61 11.57
N GLY A 71 -8.96 -4.59 10.96
CA GLY A 71 -8.68 -6.01 11.17
C GLY A 71 -7.51 -6.47 10.29
N LEU A 72 -6.42 -6.88 10.92
CA LEU A 72 -5.24 -7.42 10.27
C LEU A 72 -5.13 -8.92 10.59
N HIS A 73 -6.00 -9.74 9.95
CA HIS A 73 -6.08 -11.18 10.19
C HIS A 73 -5.61 -11.98 8.98
N GLY A 74 -5.10 -13.16 9.22
CA GLY A 74 -4.60 -14.20 8.32
C GLY A 74 -4.90 -14.06 6.82
N GLY A 75 -3.91 -13.97 5.99
CA GLY A 75 -3.94 -13.65 4.55
C GLY A 75 -3.33 -12.28 4.22
N TRP A 76 -3.15 -11.42 5.20
CA TRP A 76 -2.43 -10.16 5.07
C TRP A 76 -0.92 -10.33 5.34
N GLY A 77 -0.46 -11.57 5.63
CA GLY A 77 0.96 -11.87 5.85
C GLY A 77 1.88 -11.45 4.71
N TRP A 78 1.37 -11.38 3.47
CA TRP A 78 2.10 -10.84 2.34
C TRP A 78 2.27 -9.30 2.42
N LEU A 79 1.39 -8.58 3.15
CA LEU A 79 1.50 -7.13 3.35
C LEU A 79 2.75 -6.73 4.12
N HIS A 80 3.24 -7.58 5.04
CA HIS A 80 4.52 -7.36 5.71
C HIS A 80 5.71 -7.30 4.74
N LEU A 81 5.57 -7.90 3.54
CA LEU A 81 6.58 -7.80 2.49
C LEU A 81 6.60 -6.42 1.82
N PHE A 82 5.49 -5.67 1.91
CA PHE A 82 5.29 -4.40 1.17
C PHE A 82 5.06 -3.20 2.07
N ALA A 83 4.51 -3.41 3.27
CA ALA A 83 4.20 -2.35 4.23
C ALA A 83 4.43 -2.87 5.66
N ASP A 84 5.57 -2.54 6.24
CA ASP A 84 5.92 -2.89 7.62
C ASP A 84 5.45 -1.82 8.62
N ARG A 85 5.19 -0.61 8.14
CA ARG A 85 4.90 0.54 9.01
C ARG A 85 3.77 1.41 8.49
N VAL A 86 2.85 1.72 9.39
CA VAL A 86 1.80 2.71 9.18
C VAL A 86 2.25 4.02 9.82
N ARG A 87 2.05 5.11 9.10
CA ARG A 87 2.26 6.47 9.62
C ARG A 87 0.92 7.20 9.61
N VAL A 88 0.54 7.77 10.74
CA VAL A 88 -0.60 8.68 10.84
C VAL A 88 -0.06 10.04 11.23
N ARG A 89 -0.33 11.04 10.41
CA ARG A 89 -0.02 12.43 10.74
C ARG A 89 -1.30 13.13 11.12
N VAL A 90 -1.29 13.78 12.27
CA VAL A 90 -2.43 14.54 12.83
C VAL A 90 -1.95 15.94 13.15
N THR A 91 -2.65 16.93 12.62
CA THR A 91 -2.35 18.34 12.88
C THR A 91 -3.53 19.00 13.57
N SER A 92 -3.28 19.58 14.75
CA SER A 92 -4.30 20.35 15.48
C SER A 92 -4.69 21.59 14.70
N SER A 93 -5.99 21.92 14.71
CA SER A 93 -6.47 23.23 14.26
C SER A 93 -6.19 24.31 15.29
N ASP A 94 -5.96 23.95 16.56
CA ASP A 94 -5.55 24.83 17.64
C ASP A 94 -4.12 24.48 18.09
N PRO A 95 -3.09 25.24 17.64
CA PRO A 95 -1.69 24.95 17.97
C PRO A 95 -1.36 25.09 19.46
N SER A 96 -2.20 25.75 20.24
CA SER A 96 -1.98 25.96 21.67
C SER A 96 -2.37 24.73 22.50
N ARG A 97 -3.22 23.86 21.96
CA ARG A 97 -3.68 22.64 22.65
C ARG A 97 -2.81 21.44 22.27
N PRO A 98 -2.15 20.82 23.26
CA PRO A 98 -1.41 19.61 22.99
C PRO A 98 -2.36 18.45 22.72
N LEU A 99 -2.02 17.70 21.65
CA LEU A 99 -2.73 16.50 21.22
C LEU A 99 -2.06 15.25 21.75
N PHE A 100 -2.84 14.20 21.82
CA PHE A 100 -2.44 12.82 21.97
C PHE A 100 -2.96 12.01 20.76
N ALA A 101 -2.11 11.17 20.21
CA ALA A 101 -2.49 10.17 19.21
C ALA A 101 -1.91 8.81 19.64
N GLY A 102 -2.71 7.76 19.60
CA GLY A 102 -2.28 6.42 20.00
C GLY A 102 -2.96 5.33 19.18
N VAL A 103 -2.30 4.17 19.07
CA VAL A 103 -2.83 2.92 18.50
C VAL A 103 -2.90 1.89 19.60
N ALA A 104 -4.05 1.26 19.76
CA ALA A 104 -4.24 0.16 20.71
C ALA A 104 -5.19 -0.88 20.15
N ALA A 105 -5.21 -2.07 20.77
CA ALA A 105 -6.15 -3.12 20.43
C ALA A 105 -7.58 -2.60 20.57
N THR A 106 -8.43 -2.88 19.58
CA THR A 106 -9.81 -2.37 19.50
C THR A 106 -10.62 -2.68 20.74
N GLY A 107 -10.43 -3.84 21.36
CA GLY A 107 -11.10 -4.22 22.59
C GLY A 107 -10.73 -3.32 23.79
N GLU A 108 -9.47 -2.89 23.87
CA GLU A 108 -8.99 -1.97 24.90
C GLU A 108 -9.57 -0.57 24.68
N VAL A 109 -9.56 -0.08 23.44
CA VAL A 109 -10.14 1.23 23.08
C VAL A 109 -11.64 1.27 23.39
N LYS A 110 -12.39 0.23 23.01
CA LYS A 110 -13.82 0.13 23.31
C LYS A 110 -14.10 0.19 24.82
N ARG A 111 -13.27 -0.46 25.62
CA ARG A 111 -13.40 -0.45 27.08
C ARG A 111 -13.07 0.94 27.66
N TYR A 112 -12.02 1.58 27.15
CA TYR A 112 -11.61 2.92 27.57
C TYR A 112 -12.66 3.98 27.22
N LEU A 113 -13.20 3.96 25.99
CA LEU A 113 -14.20 4.91 25.52
C LEU A 113 -15.65 4.53 25.95
N GLY A 114 -15.83 3.44 26.69
CA GLY A 114 -17.15 3.03 27.18
C GLY A 114 -17.81 4.10 28.04
N GLY A 115 -18.98 4.61 27.61
CA GLY A 115 -19.70 5.71 28.27
C GLY A 115 -19.11 7.10 28.06
N VAL A 116 -18.02 7.26 27.31
CA VAL A 116 -17.44 8.53 26.90
C VAL A 116 -18.11 9.00 25.60
N SER A 117 -18.28 10.32 25.44
CA SER A 117 -18.70 10.90 24.16
C SER A 117 -17.51 10.94 23.21
N TYR A 118 -17.60 10.27 22.04
CA TYR A 118 -16.55 10.27 21.02
C TYR A 118 -17.15 10.13 19.61
N THR A 119 -16.32 10.29 18.59
CA THR A 119 -16.73 10.16 17.19
C THR A 119 -15.84 9.14 16.51
N THR A 120 -16.45 8.14 15.86
CA THR A 120 -15.74 7.21 14.98
C THR A 120 -15.69 7.80 13.57
N VAL A 121 -14.52 7.71 12.94
CA VAL A 121 -14.26 8.24 11.61
C VAL A 121 -13.70 7.15 10.70
N ASN A 122 -14.22 7.06 9.50
CA ASN A 122 -13.66 6.28 8.41
C ASN A 122 -13.58 7.13 7.12
N ALA A 123 -13.18 6.55 6.01
CA ALA A 123 -13.03 7.29 4.75
C ALA A 123 -14.34 7.84 4.18
N HIS A 124 -15.51 7.33 4.61
CA HIS A 124 -16.81 7.62 3.99
C HIS A 124 -17.86 8.08 5.01
N ASP A 125 -17.64 7.87 6.29
CA ASP A 125 -18.64 8.11 7.32
C ASP A 125 -18.03 8.64 8.61
N VAL A 126 -18.85 9.39 9.36
CA VAL A 126 -18.51 9.97 10.65
C VAL A 126 -19.66 9.68 11.62
N THR A 127 -19.45 8.79 12.57
CA THR A 127 -20.48 8.35 13.51
C THR A 127 -20.20 8.87 14.91
N SER A 128 -21.13 9.63 15.49
CA SER A 128 -21.02 10.13 16.86
C SER A 128 -21.63 9.17 17.87
N HIS A 129 -20.89 8.92 18.93
CA HIS A 129 -21.31 8.09 20.06
C HIS A 129 -21.54 8.97 21.28
N PRO A 130 -22.77 9.06 21.80
CA PRO A 130 -23.07 9.86 22.97
C PRO A 130 -22.50 9.20 24.24
N GLY A 131 -22.13 10.01 25.22
CA GLY A 131 -21.67 9.56 26.52
C GLY A 131 -21.51 10.73 27.48
N GLY A 132 -21.52 10.46 28.77
CA GLY A 132 -21.42 11.48 29.84
C GLY A 132 -20.17 11.30 30.69
N ARG A 133 -19.41 10.22 30.51
CA ARG A 133 -18.22 9.98 31.33
C ARG A 133 -17.04 10.77 30.78
N VAL A 134 -16.32 11.43 31.65
CA VAL A 134 -15.04 12.07 31.34
C VAL A 134 -13.95 11.00 31.32
N PRO A 135 -13.17 10.86 30.23
CA PRO A 135 -12.11 9.87 30.17
C PRO A 135 -10.93 10.24 31.08
N ALA A 136 -10.14 9.24 31.46
CA ALA A 136 -8.83 9.49 32.06
C ALA A 136 -7.86 10.06 31.02
N ALA A 137 -6.78 10.70 31.47
CA ALA A 137 -5.73 11.19 30.57
C ALA A 137 -5.19 10.03 29.69
N PRO A 138 -5.12 10.21 28.36
CA PRO A 138 -4.91 9.09 27.44
C PRO A 138 -3.54 8.44 27.57
N ALA A 139 -2.49 9.18 27.88
CA ALA A 139 -1.10 8.71 27.81
C ALA A 139 -0.81 7.45 28.65
N THR A 140 -1.51 7.28 29.76
CA THR A 140 -1.32 6.15 30.69
C THR A 140 -2.56 5.27 30.83
N ALA A 141 -3.62 5.55 30.06
CA ALA A 141 -4.91 4.89 30.21
C ALA A 141 -4.95 3.48 29.63
N LEU A 142 -4.14 3.20 28.62
CA LEU A 142 -4.09 1.93 27.89
C LEU A 142 -2.65 1.48 27.64
N PRO A 143 -2.43 0.19 27.37
CA PRO A 143 -1.18 -0.31 26.79
C PRO A 143 -1.13 0.05 25.30
N TRP A 144 -0.74 1.25 24.99
CA TRP A 144 -0.62 1.73 23.60
C TRP A 144 0.50 0.98 22.87
N ALA A 145 0.19 0.39 21.70
CA ALA A 145 1.21 -0.22 20.83
C ALA A 145 2.13 0.83 20.22
N ALA A 146 1.58 2.04 19.97
CA ALA A 146 2.34 3.22 19.60
C ALA A 146 1.60 4.46 20.08
N GLN A 147 2.32 5.50 20.49
CA GLN A 147 1.72 6.78 20.89
C GLN A 147 2.63 7.96 20.55
N ALA A 148 2.02 9.11 20.33
CA ALA A 148 2.67 10.38 20.14
C ALA A 148 1.86 11.48 20.87
N GLN A 149 2.54 12.47 21.43
CA GLN A 149 1.89 13.61 22.08
C GLN A 149 2.70 14.89 21.87
N GLY A 150 2.02 16.02 21.85
CA GLY A 150 2.65 17.33 21.65
C GLY A 150 1.71 18.34 21.03
N THR A 151 2.26 19.49 20.67
CA THR A 151 1.54 20.60 20.04
C THR A 151 1.75 20.62 18.51
N GLY A 152 0.80 21.18 17.78
CA GLY A 152 0.89 21.37 16.33
C GLY A 152 0.68 20.09 15.54
N SER A 153 1.70 19.57 14.89
CA SER A 153 1.62 18.36 14.04
C SER A 153 2.28 17.18 14.72
N LEU A 154 1.51 16.12 14.95
CA LEU A 154 2.00 14.84 15.49
C LEU A 154 2.20 13.85 14.35
N THR A 155 3.24 13.04 14.44
CA THR A 155 3.44 11.87 13.60
C THR A 155 3.49 10.63 14.46
N LEU A 156 2.51 9.77 14.29
CA LEU A 156 2.45 8.45 14.91
C LEU A 156 2.94 7.42 13.91
N SER A 157 3.97 6.67 14.25
CA SER A 157 4.47 5.55 13.45
C SER A 157 4.26 4.26 14.22
N TRP A 158 3.68 3.27 13.57
CA TRP A 158 3.36 1.98 14.17
C TRP A 158 3.76 0.85 13.23
N GLU A 159 4.40 -0.17 13.79
CA GLU A 159 4.69 -1.42 13.08
C GLU A 159 3.43 -2.27 13.02
N VAL A 160 3.09 -2.71 11.82
CA VAL A 160 1.88 -3.50 11.56
C VAL A 160 1.96 -4.83 12.30
N GLN A 161 0.98 -5.12 13.15
CA GLN A 161 0.85 -6.36 13.91
C GLN A 161 -0.51 -7.00 13.63
N GLU A 162 -0.60 -8.34 13.74
CA GLU A 162 -1.86 -9.03 13.62
C GLU A 162 -2.83 -8.64 14.74
N GLY A 163 -4.12 -8.59 14.40
CA GLY A 163 -5.20 -8.26 15.34
C GLY A 163 -6.10 -7.13 14.84
N ASP A 164 -7.02 -6.70 15.70
CA ASP A 164 -7.91 -5.56 15.47
C ASP A 164 -7.34 -4.33 16.16
N TRP A 165 -7.07 -3.30 15.40
CA TRP A 165 -6.42 -2.08 15.87
C TRP A 165 -7.28 -0.85 15.63
N THR A 166 -7.24 0.08 16.56
CA THR A 166 -7.96 1.36 16.48
C THR A 166 -6.99 2.49 16.81
N VAL A 167 -6.98 3.50 15.95
CA VAL A 167 -6.28 4.78 16.19
C VAL A 167 -7.19 5.69 16.99
N VAL A 168 -6.67 6.32 18.04
CA VAL A 168 -7.40 7.30 18.86
C VAL A 168 -6.64 8.61 18.89
N VAL A 169 -7.36 9.71 18.67
CA VAL A 169 -6.84 11.08 18.79
C VAL A 169 -7.67 11.84 19.80
N MET A 170 -7.01 12.49 20.75
CA MET A 170 -7.64 13.23 21.84
C MET A 170 -6.82 14.48 22.18
N ASN A 171 -7.41 15.39 22.93
CA ASN A 171 -6.62 16.38 23.67
C ASN A 171 -5.80 15.66 24.75
N GLN A 172 -4.56 16.06 24.97
CA GLN A 172 -3.67 15.42 25.95
C GLN A 172 -4.21 15.50 27.38
N ASP A 173 -4.94 16.55 27.70
CA ASP A 173 -5.59 16.78 28.99
C ASP A 173 -6.97 16.12 29.14
N ALA A 174 -7.35 15.28 28.13
CA ALA A 174 -8.67 14.65 28.03
C ALA A 174 -9.85 15.67 28.06
N SER A 175 -9.64 16.90 27.62
CA SER A 175 -10.72 17.88 27.44
C SER A 175 -11.55 17.57 26.16
N ALA A 176 -12.82 17.96 26.19
CA ALA A 176 -13.73 17.81 25.06
C ALA A 176 -13.47 18.88 23.98
N GLY A 177 -13.95 18.59 22.77
CA GLY A 177 -13.83 19.47 21.61
C GLY A 177 -12.48 19.36 20.94
N LEU A 178 -12.47 18.71 19.77
CA LEU A 178 -11.28 18.42 19.00
C LEU A 178 -11.53 18.67 17.51
N THR A 179 -10.63 19.40 16.86
CA THR A 179 -10.61 19.55 15.41
C THR A 179 -9.21 19.33 14.91
N VAL A 180 -9.05 18.34 14.01
CA VAL A 180 -7.75 17.94 13.48
C VAL A 180 -7.82 17.71 11.98
N ARG A 181 -6.69 17.91 11.31
CA ARG A 181 -6.42 17.38 9.98
C ARG A 181 -5.59 16.11 10.11
N ALA A 182 -6.07 15.05 9.51
CA ALA A 182 -5.38 13.77 9.53
C ALA A 182 -5.08 13.27 8.13
N GLU A 183 -3.92 12.64 7.98
CA GLU A 183 -3.50 11.88 6.82
C GLU A 183 -2.90 10.55 7.30
N ALA A 184 -3.19 9.49 6.60
CA ALA A 184 -2.60 8.18 6.86
C ALA A 184 -1.67 7.80 5.70
N GLY A 185 -0.59 7.10 6.02
CA GLY A 185 0.36 6.60 5.03
C GLY A 185 0.84 5.20 5.39
N LEU A 186 1.05 4.39 4.36
CA LEU A 186 1.70 3.09 4.46
C LEU A 186 3.12 3.21 3.94
N SER A 187 4.08 2.60 4.63
CA SER A 187 5.44 2.49 4.10
C SER A 187 5.41 1.64 2.82
N ALA A 188 6.05 2.14 1.78
CA ALA A 188 6.11 1.49 0.48
C ALA A 188 7.58 1.22 0.09
N LEU A 189 8.42 0.86 1.06
CA LEU A 189 9.87 0.67 0.90
C LEU A 189 10.24 -0.40 -0.13
N ALA A 190 9.36 -1.39 -0.34
CA ALA A 190 9.60 -2.46 -1.30
C ALA A 190 9.24 -2.10 -2.75
N LEU A 191 8.44 -1.06 -2.99
CA LEU A 191 7.94 -0.73 -4.33
C LEU A 191 9.05 -0.36 -5.34
N PRO A 192 10.05 0.48 -4.99
CA PRO A 192 11.07 0.89 -5.96
C PRO A 192 11.94 -0.29 -6.44
N TRP A 193 12.38 -1.16 -5.53
CA TRP A 193 13.22 -2.30 -5.91
C TRP A 193 12.41 -3.37 -6.64
N LEU A 194 11.15 -3.60 -6.25
CA LEU A 194 10.25 -4.54 -6.94
C LEU A 194 9.95 -4.07 -8.37
N ALA A 195 9.74 -2.77 -8.58
CA ALA A 195 9.62 -2.19 -9.92
C ALA A 195 10.87 -2.44 -10.75
N GLY A 196 12.06 -2.25 -10.17
CA GLY A 196 13.34 -2.51 -10.80
C GLY A 196 13.51 -3.99 -11.20
N GLU A 197 13.22 -4.92 -10.29
CA GLU A 197 13.28 -6.36 -10.55
C GLU A 197 12.31 -6.80 -11.67
N LEU A 198 11.07 -6.31 -11.65
CA LEU A 198 10.09 -6.61 -12.70
C LEU A 198 10.53 -6.08 -14.06
N LEU A 199 11.07 -4.87 -14.12
CA LEU A 199 11.60 -4.28 -15.37
C LEU A 199 12.82 -5.06 -15.87
N ALA A 200 13.76 -5.42 -15.00
CA ALA A 200 14.94 -6.19 -15.36
C ALA A 200 14.56 -7.60 -15.87
N ALA A 201 13.67 -8.30 -15.14
CA ALA A 201 13.17 -9.61 -15.54
C ALA A 201 12.40 -9.54 -16.87
N GLY A 202 11.55 -8.53 -17.03
CA GLY A 202 10.82 -8.28 -18.28
C GLY A 202 11.76 -8.05 -19.46
N LEU A 203 12.80 -7.24 -19.27
CA LEU A 203 13.79 -6.97 -20.31
C LEU A 203 14.56 -8.24 -20.72
N LEU A 204 15.06 -9.02 -19.76
CA LEU A 204 15.78 -10.27 -20.02
C LEU A 204 14.90 -11.29 -20.76
N LEU A 205 13.63 -11.43 -20.33
CA LEU A 205 12.68 -12.31 -21.02
C LEU A 205 12.37 -11.80 -22.44
N GLY A 206 12.26 -10.49 -22.62
CA GLY A 206 12.04 -9.90 -23.95
C GLY A 206 13.20 -10.12 -24.90
N LEU A 207 14.42 -10.00 -24.44
CA LEU A 207 15.63 -10.27 -25.23
C LEU A 207 15.72 -11.75 -25.61
N THR A 208 15.46 -12.66 -24.68
CA THR A 208 15.43 -14.11 -24.93
C THR A 208 14.31 -14.50 -25.90
N ALA A 209 13.12 -13.96 -25.73
CA ALA A 209 12.00 -14.16 -26.63
C ALA A 209 12.31 -13.65 -28.05
N GLY A 210 12.89 -12.46 -28.15
CA GLY A 210 13.34 -11.89 -29.43
C GLY A 210 14.35 -12.76 -30.14
N ALA A 211 15.34 -13.28 -29.42
CA ALA A 211 16.32 -14.21 -29.98
C ALA A 211 15.67 -15.51 -30.49
N LEU A 212 14.75 -16.10 -29.71
CA LEU A 212 14.00 -17.30 -30.09
C LEU A 212 13.11 -17.11 -31.34
N ILE A 213 12.66 -15.89 -31.59
CA ILE A 213 11.85 -15.56 -32.79
C ILE A 213 12.74 -15.22 -33.97
N ILE A 214 13.74 -14.34 -33.78
CA ILE A 214 14.55 -13.79 -34.87
C ILE A 214 15.48 -14.84 -35.46
N VAL A 215 16.11 -15.69 -34.64
CA VAL A 215 17.08 -16.67 -35.10
C VAL A 215 16.46 -17.70 -36.07
N PRO A 216 15.33 -18.37 -35.72
CA PRO A 216 14.69 -19.32 -36.68
C PRO A 216 14.19 -18.63 -37.95
N VAL A 217 13.67 -17.43 -37.86
CA VAL A 217 13.19 -16.66 -39.02
C VAL A 217 14.33 -16.33 -39.96
N ARG A 218 15.47 -15.83 -39.48
CA ARG A 218 16.65 -15.53 -40.30
C ARG A 218 17.26 -16.77 -40.91
N LEU A 219 17.26 -17.90 -40.19
CA LEU A 219 17.75 -19.17 -40.74
C LEU A 219 16.81 -19.77 -41.80
N ALA A 220 15.51 -19.47 -41.73
CA ALA A 220 14.54 -19.88 -42.74
C ALA A 220 14.63 -19.05 -44.03
N SER A 221 15.10 -17.80 -43.92
CA SER A 221 15.18 -16.86 -45.05
C SER A 221 16.50 -16.89 -45.80
N ARG A 222 17.47 -17.79 -45.44
CA ARG A 222 18.71 -17.96 -46.20
C ARG A 222 18.44 -18.77 -47.45
N PRO A 223 18.74 -18.25 -48.67
CA PRO A 223 18.69 -19.04 -49.89
C PRO A 223 19.66 -20.19 -49.77
N GLY A 224 19.23 -21.41 -50.13
CA GLY A 224 20.13 -22.55 -50.21
C GLY A 224 21.27 -22.29 -51.20
N PRO A 225 22.46 -22.91 -50.99
CA PRO A 225 23.53 -22.82 -51.99
C PRO A 225 23.04 -23.38 -53.32
N ALA A 226 23.31 -22.62 -54.40
CA ALA A 226 23.00 -23.02 -55.78
C ALA A 226 23.86 -24.19 -56.24
#